data_7f5677ecc1f45b17cec0338bf4134841
#
_entry.id   7f5677ecc1f45b17cec0338bf4134841
#
_cell.length_a   1.000
_cell.length_b   1.000
_cell.length_c   1.000
_cell.angle_alpha   90.00
_cell.angle_beta   90.00
_cell.angle_gamma   90.00
#
_symmetry.space_group_name_H-M   'P 1'
#
loop_
_entity.id
_entity.type
_entity.pdbx_description
1 polymer ?
#
loop_
_entity_poly.entity_id
_entity_poly.type
_entity_poly.pdbx_seq_one_letter_code
_entity_poly.pdbx_strand_id
1 'polypeptide(L)'
;MGPLKGLKVIEMAGIGPAPFCGMILADMGADVISVDKITSAGRGSDSDIASRGKKSITVDIRKQEGQNIVKKLIKEADILIEGFRPGVMEKNNLGPDVLLKINKKLIYGRMTGWGQFGPLSNAAGHDINYISLSGVLGAIGKKDEPPPPPLNLIGDFGGGGMLLALGICAALNTVNKEGTGQVIDAAMTEGSALLMSMMY
;
A
#
# COMPACT_ATOMS: atom_id res chain seq x y z
N MET A 1 11.54 -11.24 -18.23
CA MET A 1 11.61 -11.74 -16.84
C MET A 1 11.98 -10.58 -15.96
N GLY A 2 11.19 -10.28 -14.93
CA GLY A 2 11.45 -9.18 -14.02
C GLY A 2 12.25 -9.61 -12.77
N PRO A 3 12.84 -8.67 -12.03
CA PRO A 3 13.65 -8.95 -10.83
C PRO A 3 12.86 -9.60 -9.68
N LEU A 4 11.53 -9.46 -9.67
CA LEU A 4 10.64 -10.04 -8.65
C LEU A 4 9.94 -11.32 -9.12
N LYS A 5 10.42 -11.95 -10.20
CA LYS A 5 9.83 -13.21 -10.69
C LYS A 5 9.86 -14.28 -9.61
N GLY A 6 8.71 -14.92 -9.39
CA GLY A 6 8.52 -15.98 -8.39
C GLY A 6 8.00 -15.50 -7.05
N LEU A 7 7.99 -14.19 -6.79
CA LEU A 7 7.37 -13.63 -5.59
C LEU A 7 5.85 -13.54 -5.75
N LYS A 8 5.14 -13.91 -4.69
CA LYS A 8 3.68 -13.87 -4.60
C LYS A 8 3.24 -12.70 -3.73
N VAL A 9 2.43 -11.82 -4.28
CA VAL A 9 1.90 -10.65 -3.61
C VAL A 9 0.40 -10.78 -3.44
N ILE A 10 -0.09 -10.57 -2.25
CA ILE A 10 -1.52 -10.42 -1.97
C ILE A 10 -1.76 -8.93 -1.74
N GLU A 11 -2.62 -8.33 -2.56
CA GLU A 11 -3.03 -6.93 -2.44
C GLU A 11 -4.48 -6.87 -1.97
N MET A 12 -4.70 -6.20 -0.85
CA MET A 12 -6.07 -5.88 -0.43
C MET A 12 -6.54 -4.69 -1.28
N ALA A 13 -7.55 -4.92 -2.11
CA ALA A 13 -8.01 -3.93 -3.08
C ALA A 13 -8.41 -2.60 -2.41
N GLY A 14 -7.99 -1.52 -3.01
CA GLY A 14 -8.19 -0.16 -2.55
C GLY A 14 -8.19 0.83 -3.71
N ILE A 15 -7.82 2.07 -3.42
CA ILE A 15 -7.64 3.14 -4.40
C ILE A 15 -6.29 3.83 -4.19
N GLY A 16 -5.74 4.43 -5.26
CA GLY A 16 -4.54 5.27 -5.16
C GLY A 16 -3.25 4.50 -4.90
N PRO A 17 -2.52 4.82 -3.81
CA PRO A 17 -1.13 4.44 -3.61
C PRO A 17 -0.90 2.93 -3.42
N ALA A 18 -1.77 2.21 -2.73
CA ALA A 18 -1.60 0.77 -2.51
C ALA A 18 -1.74 -0.03 -3.82
N PRO A 19 -2.79 0.16 -4.65
CA PRO A 19 -2.85 -0.43 -5.98
C PRO A 19 -1.69 -0.01 -6.90
N PHE A 20 -1.22 1.22 -6.81
CA PHE A 20 -0.06 1.67 -7.56
C PHE A 20 1.21 0.92 -7.15
N CYS A 21 1.44 0.72 -5.85
CA CYS A 21 2.53 -0.13 -5.36
C CYS A 21 2.45 -1.55 -5.93
N GLY A 22 1.28 -2.19 -5.84
CA GLY A 22 1.08 -3.54 -6.39
C GLY A 22 1.30 -3.62 -7.89
N MET A 23 0.93 -2.58 -8.65
CA MET A 23 1.22 -2.48 -10.09
C MET A 23 2.72 -2.43 -10.36
N ILE A 24 3.49 -1.64 -9.59
CA ILE A 24 4.95 -1.59 -9.72
C ILE A 24 5.57 -2.97 -9.48
N LEU A 25 5.12 -3.69 -8.44
CA LEU A 25 5.62 -5.04 -8.17
C LEU A 25 5.25 -6.03 -9.28
N ALA A 26 4.04 -5.92 -9.85
CA ALA A 26 3.63 -6.72 -11.01
C ALA A 26 4.48 -6.43 -12.25
N ASP A 27 4.74 -5.15 -12.56
CA ASP A 27 5.61 -4.74 -13.66
C ASP A 27 7.04 -5.28 -13.49
N MET A 28 7.51 -5.43 -12.25
CA MET A 28 8.79 -6.06 -11.93
C MET A 28 8.75 -7.59 -11.94
N GLY A 29 7.61 -8.20 -12.25
CA GLY A 29 7.46 -9.64 -12.48
C GLY A 29 6.91 -10.45 -11.32
N ALA A 30 6.44 -9.84 -10.24
CA ALA A 30 5.75 -10.52 -9.15
C ALA A 30 4.37 -11.05 -9.60
N ASP A 31 3.92 -12.17 -9.03
CA ASP A 31 2.56 -12.69 -9.21
C ASP A 31 1.63 -12.04 -8.17
N VAL A 32 0.86 -11.04 -8.62
CA VAL A 32 0.01 -10.22 -7.76
C VAL A 32 -1.45 -10.70 -7.85
N ILE A 33 -2.05 -10.98 -6.68
CA ILE A 33 -3.48 -11.29 -6.54
C ILE A 33 -4.14 -10.17 -5.74
N SER A 34 -5.05 -9.45 -6.39
CA SER A 34 -5.92 -8.46 -5.74
C SER A 34 -7.11 -9.18 -5.07
N VAL A 35 -7.33 -8.88 -3.81
CA VAL A 35 -8.48 -9.35 -3.02
C VAL A 35 -9.53 -8.25 -2.98
N ASP A 36 -10.56 -8.38 -3.82
CA ASP A 36 -11.60 -7.39 -4.03
C ASP A 36 -12.84 -7.64 -3.16
N LYS A 37 -13.62 -6.57 -2.97
CA LYS A 37 -14.96 -6.69 -2.36
C LYS A 37 -15.96 -7.18 -3.42
N ILE A 38 -16.99 -7.90 -2.99
CA ILE A 38 -18.10 -8.35 -3.86
C ILE A 38 -18.76 -7.18 -4.60
N THR A 39 -18.88 -6.01 -3.93
CA THR A 39 -19.45 -4.79 -4.52
C THR A 39 -18.52 -4.11 -5.53
N SER A 40 -17.28 -4.56 -5.64
CA SER A 40 -16.29 -4.08 -6.61
C SER A 40 -16.12 -5.03 -7.79
N ALA A 41 -16.90 -6.12 -7.85
CA ALA A 41 -16.93 -7.02 -8.99
C ALA A 41 -17.23 -6.21 -10.27
N GLY A 42 -16.29 -6.22 -11.21
CA GLY A 42 -16.35 -5.40 -12.43
C GLY A 42 -15.54 -4.09 -12.39
N ARG A 43 -14.84 -3.79 -11.27
CA ARG A 43 -13.76 -2.81 -11.29
C ARG A 43 -12.52 -3.46 -11.86
N GLY A 44 -12.22 -3.49 -12.94
CA GLY A 44 -11.15 -4.01 -13.76
C GLY A 44 -11.57 -3.67 -15.17
N SER A 45 -11.93 -2.39 -15.39
CA SER A 45 -12.14 -1.90 -16.73
C SER A 45 -10.75 -1.81 -17.39
N ASP A 46 -10.70 -1.98 -18.69
CA ASP A 46 -9.49 -1.77 -19.50
C ASP A 46 -8.86 -0.39 -19.25
N SER A 47 -9.59 0.53 -18.62
CA SER A 47 -9.14 1.85 -18.20
C SER A 47 -8.49 1.90 -16.81
N ASP A 48 -8.54 0.84 -16.01
CA ASP A 48 -7.88 0.81 -14.70
C ASP A 48 -6.43 0.33 -14.85
N ILE A 49 -5.56 1.28 -15.16
CA ILE A 49 -4.13 1.03 -15.39
C ILE A 49 -3.47 0.39 -14.16
N ALA A 50 -3.94 0.70 -12.95
CA ALA A 50 -3.37 0.15 -11.71
C ALA A 50 -3.66 -1.36 -11.54
N SER A 51 -4.60 -1.92 -12.29
CA SER A 51 -4.93 -3.35 -12.27
C SER A 51 -4.09 -4.19 -13.24
N ARG A 52 -3.25 -3.55 -14.08
CA ARG A 52 -2.43 -4.29 -15.05
C ARG A 52 -1.50 -5.30 -14.39
N GLY A 53 -1.36 -6.45 -15.01
CA GLY A 53 -0.46 -7.52 -14.54
C GLY A 53 -0.95 -8.27 -13.29
N LYS A 54 -2.13 -7.97 -12.78
CA LYS A 54 -2.71 -8.59 -11.60
C LYS A 54 -3.81 -9.59 -11.95
N LYS A 55 -3.96 -10.58 -11.08
CA LYS A 55 -5.16 -11.44 -10.99
C LYS A 55 -6.06 -10.87 -9.90
N SER A 56 -7.35 -11.17 -9.92
CA SER A 56 -8.25 -10.76 -8.86
C SER A 56 -9.13 -11.91 -8.37
N ILE A 57 -9.47 -11.84 -7.09
CA ILE A 57 -10.50 -12.69 -6.47
C ILE A 57 -11.42 -11.79 -5.63
N THR A 58 -12.68 -12.18 -5.55
CA THR A 58 -13.67 -11.45 -4.75
C THR A 58 -13.92 -12.17 -3.43
N VAL A 59 -13.66 -11.49 -2.29
CA VAL A 59 -13.76 -12.06 -0.95
C VAL A 59 -14.38 -11.06 0.03
N ASP A 60 -15.36 -11.48 0.81
CA ASP A 60 -15.88 -10.69 1.93
C ASP A 60 -15.07 -10.98 3.21
N ILE A 61 -14.06 -10.16 3.49
CA ILE A 61 -13.19 -10.30 4.66
C ILE A 61 -13.89 -10.04 6.01
N ARG A 62 -15.11 -9.52 6.01
CA ARG A 62 -15.92 -9.35 7.22
C ARG A 62 -16.48 -10.67 7.72
N LYS A 63 -16.52 -11.68 6.84
CA LYS A 63 -16.97 -13.04 7.15
C LYS A 63 -15.78 -13.95 7.47
N GLN A 64 -15.98 -14.89 8.38
CA GLN A 64 -14.96 -15.84 8.80
C GLN A 64 -14.41 -16.66 7.63
N GLU A 65 -15.27 -17.06 6.69
CA GLU A 65 -14.90 -17.80 5.49
C GLU A 65 -13.94 -16.98 4.61
N GLY A 66 -14.23 -15.70 4.42
CA GLY A 66 -13.37 -14.78 3.68
C GLY A 66 -12.02 -14.58 4.36
N GLN A 67 -12.00 -14.39 5.68
CA GLN A 67 -10.75 -14.32 6.45
C GLN A 67 -9.92 -15.58 6.28
N ASN A 68 -10.55 -16.75 6.31
CA ASN A 68 -9.87 -18.03 6.13
C ASN A 68 -9.27 -18.19 4.72
N ILE A 69 -9.95 -17.67 3.68
CA ILE A 69 -9.40 -17.62 2.31
C ILE A 69 -8.14 -16.76 2.27
N VAL A 70 -8.20 -15.53 2.80
CA VAL A 70 -7.02 -14.64 2.86
C VAL A 70 -5.88 -15.32 3.63
N LYS A 71 -6.14 -15.90 4.80
CA LYS A 71 -5.11 -16.62 5.59
C LYS A 71 -4.49 -17.79 4.85
N LYS A 72 -5.25 -18.50 4.00
CA LYS A 72 -4.69 -19.55 3.13
C LYS A 72 -3.74 -18.97 2.07
N LEU A 73 -4.11 -17.86 1.45
CA LEU A 73 -3.23 -17.18 0.49
C LEU A 73 -1.94 -16.70 1.16
N ILE A 74 -2.04 -16.13 2.36
CA ILE A 74 -0.88 -15.61 3.12
C ILE A 74 0.13 -16.70 3.50
N LYS A 75 -0.27 -17.94 3.68
CA LYS A 75 0.67 -19.04 3.94
C LYS A 75 1.72 -19.20 2.84
N GLU A 76 1.36 -18.87 1.61
CA GLU A 76 2.17 -19.03 0.41
C GLU A 76 2.67 -17.71 -0.17
N ALA A 77 2.29 -16.58 0.44
CA ALA A 77 2.64 -15.25 -0.04
C ALA A 77 3.95 -14.77 0.55
N ASP A 78 4.71 -14.01 -0.22
CA ASP A 78 5.91 -13.31 0.25
C ASP A 78 5.55 -11.92 0.79
N ILE A 79 4.55 -11.28 0.20
CA ILE A 79 4.17 -9.89 0.46
C ILE A 79 2.65 -9.78 0.61
N LEU A 80 2.20 -9.00 1.59
CA LEU A 80 0.85 -8.45 1.67
C LEU A 80 0.93 -6.93 1.55
N ILE A 81 0.03 -6.34 0.76
CA ILE A 81 -0.17 -4.89 0.66
C ILE A 81 -1.60 -4.58 1.09
N GLU A 82 -1.77 -3.60 1.99
CA GLU A 82 -3.08 -3.08 2.35
C GLU A 82 -3.06 -1.55 2.43
N GLY A 83 -4.19 -0.91 2.14
CA GLY A 83 -4.35 0.54 2.19
C GLY A 83 -5.62 0.95 2.95
N PHE A 84 -6.03 0.17 3.94
CA PHE A 84 -7.18 0.49 4.78
C PHE A 84 -6.81 1.48 5.90
N ARG A 85 -7.82 2.07 6.52
CA ARG A 85 -7.61 2.84 7.74
C ARG A 85 -7.07 1.95 8.85
N PRO A 86 -6.25 2.53 9.76
CA PRO A 86 -5.75 1.79 10.92
C PRO A 86 -6.83 1.02 11.66
N GLY A 87 -6.51 -0.21 12.08
CA GLY A 87 -7.44 -1.10 12.79
C GLY A 87 -8.42 -1.91 11.91
N VAL A 88 -8.57 -1.61 10.63
CA VAL A 88 -9.50 -2.37 9.77
C VAL A 88 -9.04 -3.81 9.57
N MET A 89 -7.79 -4.04 9.31
CA MET A 89 -7.23 -5.39 9.17
C MET A 89 -7.26 -6.15 10.49
N GLU A 90 -6.94 -5.50 11.59
CA GLU A 90 -7.01 -6.06 12.94
C GLU A 90 -8.43 -6.48 13.30
N LYS A 91 -9.42 -5.62 13.04
CA LYS A 91 -10.85 -5.91 13.28
C LYS A 91 -11.33 -7.13 12.49
N ASN A 92 -10.74 -7.38 11.32
CA ASN A 92 -11.05 -8.55 10.50
C ASN A 92 -10.11 -9.75 10.78
N ASN A 93 -9.36 -9.73 11.87
CA ASN A 93 -8.44 -10.82 12.24
C ASN A 93 -7.41 -11.15 11.14
N LEU A 94 -6.96 -10.09 10.44
CA LEU A 94 -5.97 -10.09 9.35
C LEU A 94 -4.83 -9.09 9.60
N GLY A 95 -4.71 -8.55 10.82
CA GLY A 95 -3.63 -7.64 11.21
C GLY A 95 -2.27 -8.34 11.27
N PRO A 96 -1.17 -7.55 11.37
CA PRO A 96 0.20 -8.06 11.37
C PRO A 96 0.44 -9.14 12.42
N ASP A 97 -0.06 -8.95 13.65
CA ASP A 97 0.12 -9.91 14.75
C ASP A 97 -0.45 -11.30 14.46
N VAL A 98 -1.47 -11.37 13.62
CA VAL A 98 -2.10 -12.63 13.21
C VAL A 98 -1.36 -13.22 12.02
N LEU A 99 -1.13 -12.42 10.98
CA LEU A 99 -0.61 -12.94 9.73
C LEU A 99 0.88 -13.28 9.79
N LEU A 100 1.69 -12.57 10.57
CA LEU A 100 3.10 -12.91 10.81
C LEU A 100 3.27 -14.19 11.66
N LYS A 101 2.28 -14.56 12.48
CA LYS A 101 2.27 -15.88 13.14
C LYS A 101 1.99 -17.01 12.15
N ILE A 102 1.19 -16.75 11.10
CA ILE A 102 0.87 -17.72 10.05
C ILE A 102 2.05 -17.88 9.09
N ASN A 103 2.69 -16.77 8.72
CA ASN A 103 3.84 -16.76 7.85
C ASN A 103 4.90 -15.79 8.39
N LYS A 104 5.92 -16.36 9.04
CA LYS A 104 7.00 -15.57 9.68
C LYS A 104 7.90 -14.82 8.69
N LYS A 105 7.83 -15.14 7.40
CA LYS A 105 8.61 -14.49 6.34
C LYS A 105 7.82 -13.40 5.61
N LEU A 106 6.54 -13.22 5.94
CA LEU A 106 5.68 -12.26 5.27
C LEU A 106 6.19 -10.82 5.44
N ILE A 107 6.30 -10.10 4.34
CA ILE A 107 6.44 -8.64 4.35
C ILE A 107 5.05 -8.05 4.32
N TYR A 108 4.69 -7.32 5.38
CA TYR A 108 3.36 -6.73 5.56
C TYR A 108 3.43 -5.22 5.26
N GLY A 109 3.09 -4.81 4.04
CA GLY A 109 3.07 -3.42 3.60
C GLY A 109 1.76 -2.71 3.97
N ARG A 110 1.84 -1.65 4.74
CA ARG A 110 0.71 -0.80 5.16
C ARG A 110 0.85 0.57 4.53
N MET A 111 -0.17 1.00 3.81
CA MET A 111 -0.26 2.31 3.19
C MET A 111 -1.35 3.14 3.85
N THR A 112 -0.98 4.28 4.39
CA THR A 112 -1.93 5.22 5.00
C THR A 112 -1.67 6.66 4.55
N GLY A 113 -2.61 7.55 4.83
CA GLY A 113 -2.40 8.98 4.65
C GLY A 113 -1.57 9.61 5.77
N TRP A 114 -1.90 9.24 7.01
CA TRP A 114 -1.43 9.93 8.23
C TRP A 114 -0.56 9.04 9.13
N GLY A 115 -0.26 7.80 8.75
CA GLY A 115 0.38 6.80 9.63
C GLY A 115 -0.64 6.01 10.45
N GLN A 116 -0.13 5.01 11.19
CA GLN A 116 -0.94 4.13 12.05
C GLN A 116 -1.35 4.80 13.36
N PHE A 117 -0.67 5.85 13.76
CA PHE A 117 -0.82 6.50 15.07
C PHE A 117 -1.00 8.01 14.93
N GLY A 118 -1.39 8.66 16.01
CA GLY A 118 -1.55 10.11 16.05
C GLY A 118 -2.99 10.58 15.85
N PRO A 119 -3.25 11.88 16.03
CA PRO A 119 -4.60 12.44 16.08
C PRO A 119 -5.35 12.36 14.73
N LEU A 120 -4.63 12.30 13.62
CA LEU A 120 -5.20 12.24 12.28
C LEU A 120 -5.31 10.81 11.72
N SER A 121 -4.76 9.80 12.39
CA SER A 121 -4.68 8.43 11.86
C SER A 121 -6.02 7.87 11.37
N ASN A 122 -7.13 8.22 12.01
CA ASN A 122 -8.48 7.81 11.63
C ASN A 122 -9.23 8.84 10.76
N ALA A 123 -8.62 10.00 10.47
CA ALA A 123 -9.24 11.03 9.65
C ALA A 123 -9.24 10.64 8.17
N ALA A 124 -10.27 11.07 7.43
CA ALA A 124 -10.24 11.00 5.97
C ALA A 124 -9.23 12.01 5.42
N GLY A 125 -8.62 11.68 4.30
CA GLY A 125 -7.72 12.57 3.58
C GLY A 125 -7.46 12.05 2.18
N HIS A 126 -6.98 12.95 1.34
CA HIS A 126 -6.54 12.70 -0.02
C HIS A 126 -5.17 13.35 -0.23
N ASP A 127 -4.53 13.09 -1.35
CA ASP A 127 -3.20 13.63 -1.70
C ASP A 127 -2.98 15.08 -1.24
N ILE A 128 -3.87 15.97 -1.65
CA ILE A 128 -3.77 17.40 -1.34
C ILE A 128 -3.71 17.70 0.17
N ASN A 129 -4.37 16.92 1.01
CA ASN A 129 -4.32 17.09 2.45
C ASN A 129 -2.95 16.67 3.02
N TYR A 130 -2.38 15.59 2.50
CA TYR A 130 -1.08 15.07 2.94
C TYR A 130 0.05 16.01 2.54
N ILE A 131 0.05 16.48 1.28
CA ILE A 131 1.04 17.43 0.78
C ILE A 131 0.89 18.83 1.36
N SER A 132 -0.31 19.22 1.81
CA SER A 132 -0.52 20.48 2.54
C SER A 132 0.15 20.43 3.91
N LEU A 133 -0.07 19.35 4.67
CA LEU A 133 0.48 19.23 6.02
C LEU A 133 2.01 19.10 6.00
N SER A 134 2.56 18.40 5.03
CA SER A 134 4.02 18.27 4.83
C SER A 134 4.69 19.53 4.24
N GLY A 135 3.93 20.58 3.94
CA GLY A 135 4.46 21.84 3.39
C GLY A 135 4.74 21.81 1.88
N VAL A 136 4.68 20.66 1.22
CA VAL A 136 4.95 20.51 -0.23
C VAL A 136 4.05 21.43 -1.05
N LEU A 137 2.74 21.44 -0.77
CA LEU A 137 1.80 22.26 -1.54
C LEU A 137 2.13 23.75 -1.43
N GLY A 138 2.51 24.22 -0.23
CA GLY A 138 2.89 25.62 -0.02
C GLY A 138 4.21 26.01 -0.71
N ALA A 139 5.08 25.04 -0.98
CA ALA A 139 6.35 25.29 -1.70
C ALA A 139 6.19 25.31 -3.22
N ILE A 140 5.04 24.88 -3.74
CA ILE A 140 4.73 24.89 -5.18
C ILE A 140 3.93 26.13 -5.53
N GLY A 141 4.35 26.82 -6.58
CA GLY A 141 3.60 27.96 -7.09
C GLY A 141 4.31 29.29 -6.88
N LYS A 142 3.58 30.38 -7.03
CA LYS A 142 4.08 31.75 -6.92
C LYS A 142 3.68 32.37 -5.59
N LYS A 143 4.46 33.37 -5.17
CA LYS A 143 4.11 34.20 -4.03
C LYS A 143 2.76 34.87 -4.27
N ASP A 144 1.93 34.92 -3.26
CA ASP A 144 0.62 35.58 -3.24
C ASP A 144 -0.44 35.01 -4.21
N GLU A 145 -0.21 33.80 -4.75
CA GLU A 145 -1.19 33.05 -5.53
C GLU A 145 -1.55 31.72 -4.82
N PRO A 146 -2.76 31.19 -4.97
CA PRO A 146 -3.08 29.84 -4.49
C PRO A 146 -2.18 28.81 -5.16
N PRO A 147 -1.53 27.90 -4.41
CA PRO A 147 -0.66 26.90 -4.99
C PRO A 147 -1.44 25.91 -5.85
N PRO A 148 -1.02 25.64 -7.11
CA PRO A 148 -1.65 24.64 -7.93
C PRO A 148 -1.33 23.25 -7.41
N PRO A 149 -2.33 22.34 -7.23
CA PRO A 149 -2.06 20.97 -6.83
C PRO A 149 -1.31 20.24 -7.96
N PRO A 150 -0.21 19.51 -7.64
CA PRO A 150 0.57 18.74 -8.62
C PRO A 150 -0.09 17.42 -8.99
N LEU A 151 -1.41 17.40 -9.20
CA LEU A 151 -2.23 16.18 -9.28
C LEU A 151 -2.09 15.39 -7.97
N ASN A 152 -2.05 14.04 -8.05
CA ASN A 152 -1.76 13.16 -6.92
C ASN A 152 -0.37 12.49 -7.04
N LEU A 153 0.57 13.20 -7.67
CA LEU A 153 1.91 12.64 -7.96
C LEU A 153 2.79 12.56 -6.73
N ILE A 154 2.65 13.48 -5.78
CA ILE A 154 3.58 13.60 -4.65
C ILE A 154 3.09 12.80 -3.44
N GLY A 155 1.85 12.99 -2.99
CA GLY A 155 1.31 12.29 -1.84
C GLY A 155 1.05 10.81 -2.15
N ASP A 156 0.12 10.57 -3.07
CA ASP A 156 -0.33 9.20 -3.38
C ASP A 156 0.77 8.36 -4.03
N PHE A 157 1.43 8.89 -5.06
CA PHE A 157 2.33 8.05 -5.87
C PHE A 157 3.78 8.14 -5.42
N GLY A 158 4.39 9.31 -5.34
CA GLY A 158 5.81 9.46 -4.98
C GLY A 158 6.08 9.11 -3.52
N GLY A 159 5.48 9.85 -2.60
CA GLY A 159 5.61 9.67 -1.15
C GLY A 159 4.83 8.47 -0.60
N GLY A 160 3.83 7.98 -1.33
CA GLY A 160 3.01 6.83 -0.95
C GLY A 160 3.46 5.54 -1.62
N GLY A 161 2.85 5.22 -2.76
CA GLY A 161 3.00 3.90 -3.39
C GLY A 161 4.42 3.55 -3.81
N MET A 162 5.20 4.52 -4.32
CA MET A 162 6.61 4.32 -4.67
C MET A 162 7.47 4.05 -3.43
N LEU A 163 7.26 4.82 -2.36
CA LEU A 163 7.99 4.64 -1.10
C LEU A 163 7.66 3.28 -0.47
N LEU A 164 6.38 2.85 -0.49
CA LEU A 164 6.01 1.51 -0.03
C LEU A 164 6.70 0.42 -0.86
N ALA A 165 6.72 0.56 -2.18
CA ALA A 165 7.40 -0.40 -3.06
C ALA A 165 8.90 -0.48 -2.76
N LEU A 166 9.57 0.67 -2.52
CA LEU A 166 10.97 0.73 -2.09
C LEU A 166 11.17 0.00 -0.76
N GLY A 167 10.32 0.27 0.24
CA GLY A 167 10.38 -0.38 1.55
C GLY A 167 10.20 -1.90 1.46
N ILE A 168 9.26 -2.37 0.63
CA ILE A 168 9.05 -3.79 0.36
C ILE A 168 10.28 -4.42 -0.28
N CYS A 169 10.85 -3.80 -1.31
CA CYS A 169 12.07 -4.30 -1.96
C CYS A 169 13.26 -4.35 -1.00
N ALA A 170 13.41 -3.37 -0.12
CA ALA A 170 14.44 -3.38 0.92
C ALA A 170 14.22 -4.52 1.93
N ALA A 171 12.96 -4.73 2.35
CA ALA A 171 12.59 -5.81 3.28
C ALA A 171 12.85 -7.21 2.71
N LEU A 172 12.72 -7.42 1.39
CA LEU A 172 13.06 -8.69 0.75
C LEU A 172 14.52 -9.07 1.00
N ASN A 173 15.44 -8.10 1.04
CA ASN A 173 16.84 -8.36 1.37
C ASN A 173 17.02 -8.85 2.82
N THR A 174 16.24 -8.31 3.77
CA THR A 174 16.23 -8.77 5.16
C THR A 174 15.67 -10.19 5.28
N VAL A 175 14.53 -10.45 4.63
CA VAL A 175 13.93 -11.80 4.61
C VAL A 175 14.89 -12.84 4.04
N ASN A 176 15.60 -12.51 2.97
CA ASN A 176 16.57 -13.40 2.35
C ASN A 176 17.77 -13.72 3.27
N LYS A 177 18.20 -12.76 4.09
CA LYS A 177 19.37 -12.92 5.00
C LYS A 177 18.96 -13.56 6.32
N GLU A 178 17.85 -13.15 6.90
CA GLU A 178 17.48 -13.47 8.28
C GLU A 178 16.31 -14.45 8.38
N GLY A 179 15.59 -14.65 7.27
CA GLY A 179 14.42 -15.55 7.22
C GLY A 179 13.20 -15.01 7.97
N THR A 180 13.19 -13.71 8.34
CA THR A 180 12.13 -13.08 9.12
C THR A 180 11.52 -11.93 8.35
N GLY A 181 10.18 -11.93 8.22
CA GLY A 181 9.40 -10.85 7.63
C GLY A 181 9.25 -9.67 8.60
N GLN A 182 8.66 -8.60 8.10
CA GLN A 182 8.48 -7.38 8.88
C GLN A 182 7.27 -6.56 8.38
N VAL A 183 6.85 -5.62 9.20
CA VAL A 183 5.84 -4.63 8.83
C VAL A 183 6.54 -3.41 8.24
N ILE A 184 6.06 -2.96 7.08
CA ILE A 184 6.43 -1.69 6.47
C ILE A 184 5.24 -0.75 6.65
N ASP A 185 5.39 0.24 7.49
CA ASP A 185 4.40 1.30 7.69
C ASP A 185 4.80 2.52 6.86
N ALA A 186 4.04 2.81 5.82
CA ALA A 186 4.29 3.92 4.92
C ALA A 186 3.10 4.89 4.97
N ALA A 187 3.39 6.14 5.34
CA ALA A 187 2.40 7.20 5.36
C ALA A 187 2.69 8.24 4.27
N MET A 188 1.66 8.61 3.50
CA MET A 188 1.79 9.59 2.42
C MET A 188 2.31 10.95 2.92
N THR A 189 1.90 11.37 4.11
CA THR A 189 2.40 12.62 4.73
C THR A 189 3.89 12.55 5.01
N GLU A 190 4.37 11.45 5.58
CA GLU A 190 5.80 11.25 5.90
C GLU A 190 6.64 11.12 4.64
N GLY A 191 6.15 10.37 3.65
CA GLY A 191 6.84 10.24 2.37
C GLY A 191 6.90 11.56 1.61
N SER A 192 5.85 12.38 1.66
CA SER A 192 5.86 13.73 1.10
C SER A 192 6.89 14.62 1.80
N ALA A 193 6.97 14.54 3.14
CA ALA A 193 7.97 15.26 3.92
C ALA A 193 9.40 14.80 3.56
N LEU A 194 9.60 13.49 3.37
CA LEU A 194 10.89 12.95 2.92
C LEU A 194 11.31 13.53 1.56
N LEU A 195 10.39 13.65 0.61
CA LEU A 195 10.66 14.27 -0.70
C LEU A 195 11.00 15.75 -0.59
N MET A 196 10.54 16.44 0.46
CA MET A 196 10.82 17.86 0.75
C MET A 196 12.10 18.09 1.54
N SER A 197 12.79 17.07 1.97
CA SER A 197 13.91 17.17 2.95
C SER A 197 14.98 18.18 2.57
N MET A 198 15.22 18.43 1.28
CA MET A 198 16.15 19.46 0.83
C MET A 198 15.63 20.89 0.91
N MET A 199 14.34 21.07 1.12
CA MET A 199 13.68 22.40 1.15
C MET A 199 13.38 22.88 2.57
N TYR A 200 13.48 22.02 3.58
CA TYR A 200 13.37 22.39 4.99
C TYR A 200 14.68 23.06 5.53
#